data_8a2b215162d4493cc8ec938cb8ef7d2f
#
_entry.id   8a2b215162d4493cc8ec938cb8ef7d2f
#
_cell.length_a   1.000
_cell.length_b   1.000
_cell.length_c   1.000
_cell.angle_alpha   90.00
_cell.angle_beta   90.00
_cell.angle_gamma   90.00
#
_symmetry.space_group_name_H-M   'P 1'
#
loop_
_entity.id
_entity.type
_entity.pdbx_description
1 polymer ?
#
loop_
_entity_poly.entity_id
_entity_poly.type
_entity_poly.pdbx_seq_one_letter_code
_entity_poly.pdbx_strand_id
1 'polypeptide(L)'
;MANETIKNIVIPVIVVILAFGILAAVNTQTYPVIVQARMQGEVGPALDAMPNAKGFEELKLDNLPSTVQTVYRETSGQGYVVKVSTTEGFTKEAIVFYVAIDCKNEIQKINVTSYPETREVGDGYVDTYIGENSTLAGVELVAGVTYSSSAIKNGVAAAFSALVD
;
A
#
# COMPACT_ATOMS: atom_id res chain seq x y z
N MET A 1 -57.63 22.70 -19.00
CA MET A 1 -56.35 23.43 -18.79
C MET A 1 -55.61 22.97 -17.56
N ALA A 2 -56.19 22.91 -16.36
CA ALA A 2 -55.47 22.50 -15.13
C ALA A 2 -54.87 21.07 -15.18
N ASN A 3 -55.52 20.12 -15.83
CA ASN A 3 -55.07 18.73 -15.87
C ASN A 3 -53.86 18.49 -16.80
N GLU A 4 -53.68 19.30 -17.81
CA GLU A 4 -52.52 19.20 -18.72
C GLU A 4 -51.28 19.89 -18.14
N THR A 5 -51.47 20.99 -17.42
CA THR A 5 -50.40 21.68 -16.72
C THR A 5 -49.84 20.82 -15.58
N ILE A 6 -50.72 20.12 -14.86
CA ILE A 6 -50.31 19.17 -13.79
C ILE A 6 -49.55 18.01 -14.41
N LYS A 7 -49.97 17.41 -15.51
CA LYS A 7 -49.24 16.34 -16.18
C LYS A 7 -47.87 16.77 -16.67
N ASN A 8 -47.75 17.96 -17.25
CA ASN A 8 -46.50 18.49 -17.78
C ASN A 8 -45.46 18.83 -16.71
N ILE A 9 -45.88 19.05 -15.49
CA ILE A 9 -44.97 19.30 -14.33
C ILE A 9 -44.71 18.03 -13.54
N VAL A 10 -45.73 17.23 -13.24
CA VAL A 10 -45.65 16.07 -12.38
C VAL A 10 -44.85 14.92 -13.02
N ILE A 11 -45.05 14.69 -14.32
CA ILE A 11 -44.33 13.60 -15.01
C ILE A 11 -42.83 13.81 -15.05
N PRO A 12 -42.28 15.00 -15.45
CA PRO A 12 -40.82 15.22 -15.35
C PRO A 12 -40.26 15.13 -13.96
N VAL A 13 -40.98 15.59 -12.94
CA VAL A 13 -40.55 15.50 -11.56
C VAL A 13 -40.45 14.04 -11.09
N ILE A 14 -41.44 13.22 -11.42
CA ILE A 14 -41.39 11.78 -11.10
C ILE A 14 -40.22 11.10 -11.81
N VAL A 15 -39.98 11.41 -13.10
CA VAL A 15 -38.85 10.85 -13.86
C VAL A 15 -37.51 11.21 -13.22
N VAL A 16 -37.34 12.46 -12.79
CA VAL A 16 -36.14 12.92 -12.10
C VAL A 16 -35.94 12.19 -10.76
N ILE A 17 -36.98 12.07 -9.96
CA ILE A 17 -36.92 11.35 -8.68
C ILE A 17 -36.56 9.88 -8.90
N LEU A 18 -37.16 9.22 -9.87
CA LEU A 18 -36.83 7.83 -10.23
C LEU A 18 -35.39 7.70 -10.72
N ALA A 19 -34.91 8.61 -11.56
CA ALA A 19 -33.53 8.60 -12.05
C ALA A 19 -32.52 8.78 -10.87
N PHE A 20 -32.76 9.71 -9.95
CA PHE A 20 -31.92 9.87 -8.77
C PHE A 20 -32.00 8.64 -7.83
N GLY A 21 -33.17 8.04 -7.68
CA GLY A 21 -33.35 6.81 -6.90
C GLY A 21 -32.54 5.64 -7.47
N ILE A 22 -32.57 5.45 -8.78
CA ILE A 22 -31.79 4.42 -9.47
C ILE A 22 -30.27 4.71 -9.36
N LEU A 23 -29.85 5.95 -9.57
CA LEU A 23 -28.43 6.35 -9.41
C LEU A 23 -27.92 6.12 -7.97
N ALA A 24 -28.73 6.47 -6.98
CA ALA A 24 -28.39 6.24 -5.57
C ALA A 24 -28.26 4.74 -5.28
N ALA A 25 -29.20 3.93 -5.75
CA ALA A 25 -29.17 2.47 -5.57
C ALA A 25 -27.96 1.82 -6.26
N VAL A 26 -27.63 2.24 -7.49
CA VAL A 26 -26.44 1.76 -8.19
C VAL A 26 -25.17 2.19 -7.45
N ASN A 27 -25.07 3.43 -7.01
CA ASN A 27 -23.91 3.94 -6.30
C ASN A 27 -23.65 3.18 -4.98
N THR A 28 -24.71 2.87 -4.21
CA THR A 28 -24.56 2.12 -2.95
C THR A 28 -24.07 0.69 -3.15
N GLN A 29 -24.37 0.06 -4.27
CA GLN A 29 -23.88 -1.28 -4.61
C GLN A 29 -22.51 -1.26 -5.29
N THR A 30 -22.22 -0.25 -6.09
CA THR A 30 -21.00 -0.17 -6.89
C THR A 30 -19.84 0.44 -6.09
N TYR A 31 -20.12 1.37 -5.18
CA TYR A 31 -19.10 2.03 -4.36
C TYR A 31 -18.21 1.05 -3.58
N PRO A 32 -18.73 0.06 -2.83
CA PRO A 32 -17.90 -0.90 -2.12
C PRO A 32 -17.05 -1.76 -3.06
N VAL A 33 -17.56 -2.10 -4.24
CA VAL A 33 -16.81 -2.88 -5.24
C VAL A 33 -15.67 -2.06 -5.85
N ILE A 34 -15.90 -0.78 -6.12
CA ILE A 34 -14.84 0.13 -6.62
C ILE A 34 -13.77 0.35 -5.55
N VAL A 35 -14.17 0.52 -4.30
CA VAL A 35 -13.23 0.67 -3.17
C VAL A 35 -12.41 -0.61 -2.98
N GLN A 36 -13.04 -1.78 -3.04
CA GLN A 36 -12.33 -3.07 -2.98
C GLN A 36 -11.39 -3.28 -4.17
N ALA A 37 -11.79 -2.93 -5.38
CA ALA A 37 -10.94 -3.05 -6.58
C ALA A 37 -9.76 -2.07 -6.53
N ARG A 38 -9.94 -0.85 -6.04
CA ARG A 38 -8.85 0.09 -5.78
C ARG A 38 -7.92 -0.41 -4.68
N MET A 39 -8.50 -0.88 -3.57
CA MET A 39 -7.71 -1.49 -2.51
C MET A 39 -6.92 -2.71 -2.99
N GLN A 40 -7.48 -3.57 -3.84
CA GLN A 40 -6.75 -4.70 -4.43
C GLN A 40 -5.59 -4.24 -5.34
N GLY A 41 -5.75 -3.14 -6.08
CA GLY A 41 -4.67 -2.58 -6.91
C GLY A 41 -3.56 -1.91 -6.11
N GLU A 42 -3.90 -1.18 -5.04
CA GLU A 42 -2.94 -0.46 -4.20
C GLU A 42 -2.42 -1.30 -3.03
N VAL A 43 -3.25 -2.21 -2.52
CA VAL A 43 -2.97 -3.06 -1.35
C VAL A 43 -2.57 -4.48 -1.75
N GLY A 44 -2.72 -4.87 -3.02
CA GLY A 44 -2.29 -6.18 -3.52
C GLY A 44 -0.85 -6.53 -3.12
N PRO A 45 0.13 -5.66 -3.40
CA PRO A 45 1.51 -5.91 -2.98
C PRO A 45 1.72 -5.94 -1.47
N ALA A 46 0.88 -5.24 -0.69
CA ALA A 46 0.91 -5.32 0.77
C ALA A 46 0.34 -6.65 1.28
N LEU A 47 -0.70 -7.20 0.60
CA LEU A 47 -1.20 -8.56 0.87
C LEU A 47 -0.15 -9.62 0.53
N ASP A 48 0.62 -9.42 -0.53
CA ASP A 48 1.74 -10.33 -0.86
C ASP A 48 2.84 -10.31 0.22
N ALA A 49 3.05 -9.15 0.86
CA ALA A 49 3.97 -9.03 1.99
C ALA A 49 3.40 -9.63 3.28
N MET A 50 2.08 -9.55 3.49
CA MET A 50 1.38 -10.11 4.67
C MET A 50 0.13 -10.91 4.25
N PRO A 51 0.29 -12.16 3.76
CA PRO A 51 -0.80 -12.94 3.15
C PRO A 51 -1.96 -13.29 4.10
N ASN A 52 -1.71 -13.29 5.41
CA ASN A 52 -2.73 -13.61 6.43
C ASN A 52 -3.51 -12.38 6.92
N ALA A 53 -3.23 -11.20 6.36
CA ALA A 53 -3.94 -9.97 6.73
C ALA A 53 -5.42 -10.04 6.35
N LYS A 54 -6.28 -9.58 7.24
CA LYS A 54 -7.73 -9.48 6.99
C LYS A 54 -8.11 -8.22 6.24
N GLY A 55 -7.26 -7.21 6.28
CA GLY A 55 -7.43 -5.94 5.61
C GLY A 55 -6.39 -4.93 6.08
N PHE A 56 -6.30 -3.82 5.39
CA PHE A 56 -5.36 -2.76 5.69
C PHE A 56 -6.07 -1.42 5.78
N GLU A 57 -5.61 -0.59 6.70
CA GLU A 57 -5.99 0.81 6.85
C GLU A 57 -4.76 1.67 6.65
N GLU A 58 -4.84 2.63 5.72
CA GLU A 58 -3.75 3.58 5.50
C GLU A 58 -3.64 4.55 6.67
N LEU A 59 -2.46 4.64 7.26
CA LEU A 59 -2.14 5.59 8.30
C LEU A 59 -1.65 6.90 7.67
N LYS A 60 -2.31 8.01 8.01
CA LYS A 60 -1.86 9.36 7.64
C LYS A 60 -0.91 9.84 8.73
N LEU A 61 0.38 9.77 8.45
CA LEU A 61 1.46 10.22 9.33
C LEU A 61 2.09 11.49 8.76
N ASP A 62 2.32 12.49 9.60
CA ASP A 62 2.75 13.83 9.15
C ASP A 62 4.24 13.96 8.85
N ASN A 63 5.09 13.07 9.40
CA ASN A 63 6.56 13.16 9.32
C ASN A 63 7.20 11.88 8.77
N LEU A 64 6.71 11.36 7.65
CA LEU A 64 7.31 10.18 7.04
C LEU A 64 8.73 10.47 6.51
N PRO A 65 9.69 9.53 6.68
CA PRO A 65 10.96 9.57 5.95
C PRO A 65 10.72 9.69 4.44
N SER A 66 11.57 10.43 3.72
CA SER A 66 11.40 10.74 2.30
C SER A 66 11.29 9.50 1.39
N THR A 67 11.81 8.37 1.82
CA THR A 67 11.74 7.09 1.11
C THR A 67 10.49 6.28 1.44
N VAL A 68 9.75 6.63 2.50
CA VAL A 68 8.50 5.97 2.87
C VAL A 68 7.34 6.67 2.17
N GLN A 69 6.58 5.92 1.37
CA GLN A 69 5.44 6.47 0.65
C GLN A 69 4.13 6.34 1.44
N THR A 70 3.90 5.17 2.02
CA THR A 70 2.64 4.86 2.70
C THR A 70 2.88 3.83 3.79
N VAL A 71 2.18 3.98 4.90
CA VAL A 71 2.13 3.01 6.00
C VAL A 71 0.73 2.45 6.10
N TYR A 72 0.61 1.15 6.06
CA TYR A 72 -0.64 0.42 6.25
C TYR A 72 -0.63 -0.30 7.60
N ARG A 73 -1.67 -0.11 8.38
CA ARG A 73 -1.92 -0.92 9.58
C ARG A 73 -2.84 -2.08 9.23
N GLU A 74 -2.47 -3.28 9.63
CA GLU A 74 -3.35 -4.44 9.50
C GLU A 74 -4.52 -4.35 10.50
N THR A 75 -5.74 -4.62 10.03
CA THR A 75 -6.99 -4.36 10.78
C THR A 75 -7.23 -5.30 11.96
N SER A 76 -6.60 -6.47 12.01
CA SER A 76 -6.67 -7.40 13.16
C SER A 76 -5.53 -7.24 14.16
N GLY A 77 -4.62 -6.27 13.94
CA GLY A 77 -3.53 -5.95 14.85
C GLY A 77 -2.30 -6.85 14.72
N GLN A 78 -2.12 -7.52 13.58
CA GLN A 78 -0.95 -8.37 13.34
C GLN A 78 0.33 -7.56 13.10
N GLY A 79 0.21 -6.29 12.70
CA GLY A 79 1.36 -5.42 12.46
C GLY A 79 1.09 -4.36 11.40
N TYR A 80 2.14 -4.00 10.68
CA TYR A 80 2.15 -2.93 9.69
C TYR A 80 2.78 -3.41 8.38
N VAL A 81 2.38 -2.81 7.27
CA VAL A 81 3.09 -2.92 5.99
C VAL A 81 3.48 -1.53 5.54
N VAL A 82 4.76 -1.33 5.30
CA VAL A 82 5.31 -0.04 4.90
C VAL A 82 5.76 -0.11 3.45
N LYS A 83 5.22 0.78 2.62
CA LYS A 83 5.64 0.96 1.23
C LYS A 83 6.82 1.89 1.18
N VAL A 84 7.93 1.39 0.66
CA VAL A 84 9.19 2.12 0.49
C VAL A 84 9.49 2.31 -0.98
N SER A 85 9.98 3.50 -1.34
CA SER A 85 10.48 3.83 -2.68
C SER A 85 11.78 4.59 -2.51
N THR A 86 12.88 4.03 -2.95
CA THR A 86 14.21 4.64 -2.84
C THR A 86 14.90 4.73 -4.19
N THR A 87 15.61 5.83 -4.43
CA THR A 87 16.44 6.07 -5.62
C THR A 87 17.94 6.04 -5.30
N GLU A 88 18.31 5.51 -4.14
CA GLU A 88 19.69 5.40 -3.67
C GLU A 88 20.48 4.27 -4.35
N GLY A 89 19.81 3.45 -5.16
CA GLY A 89 20.42 2.38 -5.96
C GLY A 89 21.43 2.89 -6.99
N PHE A 90 22.03 1.97 -7.75
CA PHE A 90 23.03 2.28 -8.76
C PHE A 90 22.44 3.03 -9.96
N THR A 91 21.27 2.60 -10.46
CA THR A 91 20.62 3.21 -11.63
C THR A 91 19.94 4.55 -11.33
N LYS A 92 19.75 4.90 -10.04
CA LYS A 92 18.95 6.06 -9.61
C LYS A 92 17.48 6.00 -9.99
N GLU A 93 17.02 4.87 -10.53
CA GLU A 93 15.60 4.59 -10.70
C GLU A 93 14.99 4.07 -9.39
N ALA A 94 13.68 4.18 -9.24
CA ALA A 94 13.02 3.84 -7.98
C ALA A 94 12.97 2.32 -7.75
N ILE A 95 13.65 1.85 -6.72
CA ILE A 95 13.43 0.53 -6.14
C ILE A 95 12.21 0.63 -5.22
N VAL A 96 11.16 -0.15 -5.51
CA VAL A 96 9.90 -0.13 -4.72
C VAL A 96 9.68 -1.48 -4.08
N PHE A 97 9.47 -1.47 -2.78
CA PHE A 97 9.20 -2.68 -2.01
C PHE A 97 8.29 -2.40 -0.81
N TYR A 98 7.69 -3.47 -0.31
CA TYR A 98 6.81 -3.46 0.85
C TYR A 98 7.44 -4.27 1.97
N VAL A 99 7.52 -3.69 3.17
CA VAL A 99 8.09 -4.32 4.37
C VAL A 99 6.95 -4.65 5.32
N ALA A 100 6.69 -5.92 5.56
CA ALA A 100 5.76 -6.37 6.58
C ALA A 100 6.48 -6.50 7.92
N ILE A 101 6.02 -5.75 8.92
CA ILE A 101 6.57 -5.69 10.27
C ILE A 101 5.46 -6.10 11.24
N ASP A 102 5.73 -7.06 12.10
CA ASP A 102 4.75 -7.56 13.07
C ASP A 102 4.65 -6.66 14.33
N CYS A 103 3.74 -7.02 15.23
CA CYS A 103 3.53 -6.30 16.49
C CYS A 103 4.69 -6.41 17.49
N LYS A 104 5.72 -7.25 17.20
CA LYS A 104 6.97 -7.36 18.00
C LYS A 104 8.11 -6.53 17.41
N ASN A 105 7.83 -5.77 16.34
CA ASN A 105 8.83 -5.04 15.55
C ASN A 105 9.87 -5.96 14.86
N GLU A 106 9.42 -7.12 14.38
CA GLU A 106 10.22 -8.04 13.58
C GLU A 106 9.71 -8.08 12.14
N ILE A 107 10.62 -8.15 11.18
CA ILE A 107 10.27 -8.25 9.75
C ILE A 107 9.74 -9.65 9.47
N GLN A 108 8.53 -9.72 8.94
CA GLN A 108 7.91 -10.97 8.50
C GLN A 108 8.22 -11.30 7.05
N LYS A 109 8.26 -10.30 6.19
CA LYS A 109 8.54 -10.45 4.77
C LYS A 109 8.84 -9.11 4.13
N ILE A 110 9.66 -9.14 3.06
CA ILE A 110 9.83 -8.03 2.13
C ILE A 110 9.34 -8.47 0.75
N ASN A 111 8.41 -7.72 0.16
CA ASN A 111 7.92 -7.92 -1.20
C ASN A 111 8.45 -6.82 -2.12
N VAL A 112 9.36 -7.17 -3.04
CA VAL A 112 9.94 -6.23 -4.00
C VAL A 112 9.05 -6.20 -5.25
N THR A 113 8.50 -5.03 -5.57
CA THR A 113 7.60 -4.85 -6.71
C THR A 113 8.25 -4.16 -7.91
N SER A 114 9.32 -3.40 -7.68
CA SER A 114 10.11 -2.79 -8.74
C SER A 114 11.59 -2.82 -8.35
N TYR A 115 12.41 -3.37 -9.22
CA TYR A 115 13.86 -3.45 -9.03
C TYR A 115 14.57 -3.16 -10.36
N PRO A 116 14.72 -1.88 -10.75
CA PRO A 116 15.25 -1.47 -12.04
C PRO A 116 16.80 -1.45 -12.09
N GLU A 117 17.44 -2.22 -11.25
CA GLU A 117 18.90 -2.29 -11.16
C GLU A 117 19.51 -3.21 -12.23
N THR A 118 20.72 -2.91 -12.70
CA THR A 118 21.42 -3.69 -13.72
C THR A 118 21.95 -5.03 -13.22
N ARG A 119 22.11 -5.18 -11.91
CA ARG A 119 22.52 -6.41 -11.24
C ARG A 119 21.59 -6.72 -10.09
N GLU A 120 21.20 -7.97 -9.99
CA GLU A 120 20.39 -8.46 -8.87
C GLU A 120 21.22 -8.58 -7.59
N VAL A 121 20.59 -8.33 -6.45
CA VAL A 121 21.21 -8.53 -5.12
C VAL A 121 21.41 -10.00 -4.77
N GLY A 122 20.91 -10.91 -5.61
CA GLY A 122 20.94 -12.35 -5.44
C GLY A 122 19.64 -12.91 -4.89
N ASP A 123 19.37 -14.16 -5.27
CA ASP A 123 18.20 -14.89 -4.79
C ASP A 123 18.23 -15.01 -3.25
N GLY A 124 17.10 -14.71 -2.61
CA GLY A 124 16.96 -14.82 -1.16
C GLY A 124 17.62 -13.69 -0.35
N TYR A 125 18.22 -12.67 -0.98
CA TYR A 125 18.79 -11.56 -0.20
C TYR A 125 17.76 -10.88 0.71
N VAL A 126 16.56 -10.64 0.20
CA VAL A 126 15.48 -10.04 1.00
C VAL A 126 14.99 -10.94 2.12
N ASP A 127 15.20 -12.25 2.00
CA ASP A 127 14.84 -13.21 3.04
C ASP A 127 15.77 -13.14 4.25
N THR A 128 16.99 -12.60 4.08
CA THR A 128 17.93 -12.37 5.21
C THR A 128 17.41 -11.35 6.22
N TYR A 129 16.41 -10.57 5.83
CA TYR A 129 15.75 -9.61 6.73
C TYR A 129 14.67 -10.25 7.61
N ILE A 130 14.19 -11.45 7.30
CA ILE A 130 13.10 -12.10 8.05
C ILE A 130 13.56 -12.37 9.48
N GLY A 131 12.77 -11.92 10.45
CA GLY A 131 13.08 -12.00 11.88
C GLY A 131 14.01 -10.90 12.40
N GLU A 132 14.57 -10.05 11.52
CA GLU A 132 15.35 -8.89 11.95
C GLU A 132 14.45 -7.78 12.49
N ASN A 133 15.04 -6.97 13.38
CA ASN A 133 14.41 -5.80 13.98
C ASN A 133 15.03 -4.50 13.41
N SER A 134 14.70 -3.37 14.02
CA SER A 134 15.17 -2.03 13.58
C SER A 134 16.70 -1.87 13.53
N THR A 135 17.48 -2.74 14.19
CA THR A 135 18.95 -2.67 14.16
C THR A 135 19.54 -3.26 12.89
N LEU A 136 18.81 -4.19 12.21
CA LEU A 136 19.25 -4.90 11.00
C LEU A 136 20.66 -5.51 11.14
N ALA A 137 20.97 -6.03 12.34
CA ALA A 137 22.31 -6.44 12.72
C ALA A 137 22.80 -7.68 11.94
N GLY A 138 21.88 -8.58 11.60
CA GLY A 138 22.16 -9.80 10.83
C GLY A 138 22.24 -9.58 9.32
N VAL A 139 21.92 -8.38 8.81
CA VAL A 139 21.89 -8.14 7.36
C VAL A 139 23.20 -7.54 6.88
N GLU A 140 23.92 -8.27 6.04
CA GLU A 140 25.15 -7.83 5.40
C GLU A 140 24.88 -7.24 4.01
N LEU A 141 25.76 -6.34 3.54
CA LEU A 141 25.72 -5.80 2.18
C LEU A 141 26.33 -6.80 1.20
N VAL A 142 25.76 -6.88 0.01
CA VAL A 142 26.23 -7.81 -1.02
C VAL A 142 27.37 -7.20 -1.83
N ALA A 143 28.51 -7.89 -1.84
CA ALA A 143 29.68 -7.47 -2.62
C ALA A 143 29.37 -7.40 -4.13
N GLY A 144 29.76 -6.33 -4.78
CA GLY A 144 29.52 -6.11 -6.21
C GLY A 144 28.14 -5.49 -6.55
N VAL A 145 27.20 -5.44 -5.59
CA VAL A 145 25.92 -4.73 -5.68
C VAL A 145 25.65 -3.89 -4.42
N THR A 146 26.72 -3.34 -3.87
CA THR A 146 26.71 -2.62 -2.59
C THR A 146 25.72 -1.44 -2.58
N TYR A 147 25.60 -0.69 -3.68
CA TYR A 147 24.66 0.44 -3.76
C TYR A 147 23.22 -0.03 -3.63
N SER A 148 22.83 -1.05 -4.39
CA SER A 148 21.44 -1.56 -4.39
C SER A 148 21.09 -2.26 -3.08
N SER A 149 22.01 -3.05 -2.52
CA SER A 149 21.81 -3.68 -1.21
C SER A 149 21.77 -2.66 -0.06
N SER A 150 22.58 -1.59 -0.14
CA SER A 150 22.52 -0.48 0.82
C SER A 150 21.21 0.30 0.71
N ALA A 151 20.73 0.56 -0.52
CA ALA A 151 19.46 1.23 -0.75
C ALA A 151 18.28 0.47 -0.13
N ILE A 152 18.25 -0.86 -0.28
CA ILE A 152 17.23 -1.71 0.37
C ILE A 152 17.39 -1.61 1.89
N LYS A 153 18.59 -1.77 2.44
CA LYS A 153 18.84 -1.73 3.88
C LYS A 153 18.41 -0.38 4.50
N ASN A 154 18.79 0.73 3.87
CA ASN A 154 18.39 2.08 4.30
C ASN A 154 16.88 2.27 4.24
N GLY A 155 16.24 1.79 3.17
CA GLY A 155 14.79 1.84 3.03
C GLY A 155 14.05 1.03 4.09
N VAL A 156 14.56 -0.15 4.46
CA VAL A 156 14.01 -0.96 5.56
C VAL A 156 14.19 -0.24 6.90
N ALA A 157 15.36 0.37 7.15
CA ALA A 157 15.58 1.18 8.35
C ALA A 157 14.61 2.38 8.43
N ALA A 158 14.36 3.03 7.28
CA ALA A 158 13.36 4.11 7.18
C ALA A 158 11.94 3.61 7.47
N ALA A 159 11.60 2.37 7.06
CA ALA A 159 10.30 1.77 7.38
C ALA A 159 10.09 1.63 8.89
N PHE A 160 11.10 1.20 9.64
CA PHE A 160 11.04 1.16 11.10
C PHE A 160 10.93 2.56 11.71
N SER A 161 11.68 3.54 11.17
CA SER A 161 11.62 4.91 11.67
C SER A 161 10.24 5.53 11.53
N ALA A 162 9.49 5.15 10.49
CA ALA A 162 8.11 5.62 10.27
C ALA A 162 7.09 5.06 11.27
N LEU A 163 7.44 4.03 12.07
CA LEU A 163 6.55 3.39 13.04
C LEU A 163 6.84 3.84 14.48
N VAL A 164 7.86 4.68 14.71
CA VAL A 164 8.31 5.08 16.07
C VAL A 164 7.61 6.35 16.56
N ASP A 165 6.87 7.08 15.70
CA ASP A 165 6.16 8.32 16.06
C ASP A 165 4.76 8.07 16.65
#